data_577cce8757b7da2e4a49884e22a75248
#
_entry.id   577cce8757b7da2e4a49884e22a75248
#
_cell.length_a   1.000
_cell.length_b   1.000
_cell.length_c   1.000
_cell.angle_alpha   90.00
_cell.angle_beta   90.00
_cell.angle_gamma   90.00
#
_symmetry.space_group_name_H-M   'P 1'
#
loop_
_entity.id
_entity.type
_entity.pdbx_description
1 polymer ?
#
loop_
_entity_poly.entity_id
_entity_poly.type
_entity_poly.pdbx_seq_one_letter_code
_entity_poly.pdbx_strand_id
1 'polypeptide(L)'
;VAARALLALVIVAGALVLAGCDASSIGRDPTTEGTTSILGRRAWVILTTDGGRRLVTRRSVRIERGDTALDVLSQVADVRLAPDGTIAQVNGEGGGALRTFGPEQAAWYFRVDGIESLGVRPDRFRVQPGQSIWWDLRRYDIYERLPVAVGTFPEPLFSGWRSDPRPLRIAHGADFQEDAEYFRDSIFERLDPDVVSIAGDGGVAGIGGEDAGGASDETDLPVAVRLGRANFIIGRWEELRLDPNLLDINLDSRFYGLTTFIAGTTIVRQDPDMEFTEELRDAEGLVWAATTDGEPDGTLAFVVTGITDEGVHAAARALRSGACQFYLACAVDRDGRVIR
;
A
#
# COMPACT_ATOMS: atom_id res chain seq x y z
N VAL A 1 25.61 -66.78 20.06
CA VAL A 1 24.33 -66.98 19.37
C VAL A 1 23.99 -65.67 18.68
N ALA A 2 24.11 -65.66 17.36
CA ALA A 2 23.93 -64.51 16.49
C ALA A 2 22.44 -64.34 16.16
N ALA A 3 21.96 -63.09 16.15
CA ALA A 3 20.72 -62.71 15.46
C ALA A 3 21.00 -61.48 14.63
N ARG A 4 20.96 -61.64 13.35
CA ARG A 4 21.00 -60.62 12.30
C ARG A 4 19.62 -59.96 12.24
N ALA A 5 19.52 -58.65 12.41
CA ALA A 5 18.33 -57.88 12.07
C ALA A 5 18.60 -57.08 10.80
N LEU A 6 17.79 -57.34 9.75
CA LEU A 6 17.75 -56.59 8.49
C LEU A 6 17.19 -55.22 8.73
N LEU A 7 17.95 -54.20 8.31
CA LEU A 7 17.48 -52.81 8.25
C LEU A 7 16.87 -52.58 6.86
N ALA A 8 15.55 -52.46 6.80
CA ALA A 8 14.85 -52.02 5.59
C ALA A 8 14.85 -50.50 5.50
N LEU A 9 15.58 -49.96 4.56
CA LEU A 9 15.64 -48.54 4.22
C LEU A 9 14.43 -48.21 3.35
N VAL A 10 13.42 -47.57 3.92
CA VAL A 10 12.32 -46.98 3.17
C VAL A 10 12.69 -45.53 2.80
N ILE A 11 13.07 -45.35 1.52
CA ILE A 11 13.25 -44.02 0.96
C ILE A 11 11.86 -43.47 0.62
N VAL A 12 11.34 -42.57 1.47
CA VAL A 12 10.18 -41.78 1.13
C VAL A 12 10.68 -40.56 0.36
N ALA A 13 10.53 -40.58 -0.96
CA ALA A 13 10.72 -39.43 -1.80
C ALA A 13 9.56 -38.45 -1.55
N GLY A 14 9.76 -37.53 -0.60
CA GLY A 14 8.88 -36.39 -0.41
C GLY A 14 9.06 -35.42 -1.56
N ALA A 15 8.13 -35.41 -2.50
CA ALA A 15 8.02 -34.32 -3.47
C ALA A 15 7.66 -33.02 -2.72
N LEU A 16 8.66 -32.16 -2.49
CA LEU A 16 8.44 -30.78 -2.10
C LEU A 16 7.76 -30.08 -3.30
N VAL A 17 6.44 -29.96 -3.23
CA VAL A 17 5.72 -28.99 -4.06
C VAL A 17 6.04 -27.62 -3.48
N LEU A 18 7.07 -26.99 -4.02
CA LEU A 18 7.26 -25.54 -3.87
C LEU A 18 6.08 -24.87 -4.60
N ALA A 19 5.03 -24.56 -3.85
CA ALA A 19 4.01 -23.63 -4.29
C ALA A 19 4.69 -22.25 -4.35
N GLY A 20 5.33 -21.97 -5.48
CA GLY A 20 5.76 -20.63 -5.83
C GLY A 20 4.53 -19.74 -5.84
N CYS A 21 4.44 -18.79 -4.93
CA CYS A 21 3.47 -17.72 -5.01
C CYS A 21 3.83 -16.90 -6.25
N ASP A 22 3.11 -17.14 -7.33
CA ASP A 22 3.24 -16.40 -8.58
C ASP A 22 2.73 -14.99 -8.32
N ALA A 23 3.64 -14.04 -8.12
CA ALA A 23 3.32 -12.61 -7.93
C ALA A 23 2.65 -12.00 -9.18
N SER A 24 2.68 -12.72 -10.32
CA SER A 24 2.07 -12.32 -11.58
C SER A 24 0.54 -12.39 -11.61
N SER A 25 -0.11 -12.98 -10.60
CA SER A 25 -1.57 -13.11 -10.57
C SER A 25 -2.33 -11.89 -10.03
N ILE A 26 -1.63 -10.82 -9.63
CA ILE A 26 -2.24 -9.58 -9.07
C ILE A 26 -2.56 -8.55 -10.18
N GLY A 27 -2.05 -8.75 -11.40
CA GLY A 27 -2.32 -7.88 -12.54
C GLY A 27 -3.75 -8.07 -13.08
N ARG A 28 -4.58 -7.05 -13.02
CA ARG A 28 -5.81 -6.96 -13.83
C ARG A 28 -5.44 -6.84 -15.29
N ASP A 29 -6.05 -7.65 -16.15
CA ASP A 29 -6.03 -7.46 -17.59
C ASP A 29 -7.23 -6.58 -18.00
N PRO A 30 -7.06 -5.29 -18.33
CA PRO A 30 -8.17 -4.41 -18.67
C PRO A 30 -8.72 -4.65 -20.08
N THR A 31 -8.12 -5.55 -20.88
CA THR A 31 -8.47 -5.72 -22.30
C THR A 31 -9.19 -7.01 -22.64
N THR A 32 -9.60 -7.82 -21.66
CA THR A 32 -10.34 -9.05 -21.96
C THR A 32 -11.84 -8.87 -21.77
N GLU A 33 -12.45 -7.96 -22.52
CA GLU A 33 -13.86 -8.10 -22.87
C GLU A 33 -13.96 -9.27 -23.86
N GLY A 34 -14.33 -10.46 -23.38
CA GLY A 34 -14.68 -11.54 -24.28
C GLY A 34 -14.34 -12.96 -23.88
N THR A 35 -13.55 -13.18 -22.84
CA THR A 35 -13.36 -14.55 -22.35
C THR A 35 -13.89 -14.65 -20.94
N THR A 36 -15.13 -15.11 -20.82
CA THR A 36 -15.72 -15.52 -19.53
C THR A 36 -14.92 -16.72 -19.03
N SER A 37 -13.79 -16.45 -18.41
CA SER A 37 -12.93 -17.44 -17.81
C SER A 37 -13.74 -18.18 -16.74
N ILE A 38 -13.70 -19.52 -16.80
CA ILE A 38 -14.28 -20.46 -15.84
C ILE A 38 -13.78 -20.25 -14.40
N LEU A 39 -12.79 -19.37 -14.18
CA LEU A 39 -12.23 -18.98 -12.88
C LEU A 39 -13.13 -18.06 -12.05
N GLY A 40 -14.33 -17.71 -12.54
CA GLY A 40 -15.34 -17.00 -11.76
C GLY A 40 -14.91 -15.61 -11.27
N ARG A 41 -15.84 -14.70 -11.20
CA ARG A 41 -15.63 -13.35 -10.66
C ARG A 41 -15.19 -13.47 -9.19
N ARG A 42 -13.99 -13.00 -8.87
CA ARG A 42 -13.42 -13.10 -7.52
C ARG A 42 -12.93 -11.75 -7.02
N ALA A 43 -12.96 -11.58 -5.70
CA ALA A 43 -12.32 -10.46 -4.99
C ALA A 43 -11.43 -11.01 -3.87
N TRP A 44 -10.48 -10.21 -3.41
CA TRP A 44 -9.72 -10.52 -2.22
C TRP A 44 -10.35 -9.85 -1.01
N VAL A 45 -10.47 -10.61 0.09
CA VAL A 45 -10.86 -10.07 1.40
C VAL A 45 -9.67 -10.25 2.33
N ILE A 46 -9.24 -9.15 2.92
CA ILE A 46 -8.12 -9.06 3.84
C ILE A 46 -8.65 -8.52 5.16
N LEU A 47 -8.38 -9.22 6.27
CA LEU A 47 -8.69 -8.77 7.62
C LEU A 47 -7.39 -8.62 8.40
N THR A 48 -7.21 -7.45 8.99
CA THR A 48 -6.11 -7.15 9.90
C THR A 48 -6.63 -6.47 11.16
N THR A 49 -5.77 -6.37 12.15
CA THR A 49 -5.96 -5.52 13.33
C THR A 49 -4.68 -4.72 13.59
N ASP A 50 -4.78 -3.75 14.48
CA ASP A 50 -3.65 -2.95 14.95
C ASP A 50 -2.92 -2.20 13.82
N GLY A 51 -3.67 -1.59 12.90
CA GLY A 51 -3.08 -0.86 11.78
C GLY A 51 -2.34 -1.75 10.78
N GLY A 52 -2.87 -2.93 10.50
CA GLY A 52 -2.27 -3.90 9.58
C GLY A 52 -1.20 -4.80 10.19
N ARG A 53 -0.81 -4.60 11.44
CA ARG A 53 0.28 -5.37 12.09
C ARG A 53 -0.04 -6.85 12.27
N ARG A 54 -1.31 -7.18 12.49
CA ARG A 54 -1.77 -8.56 12.68
C ARG A 54 -2.73 -8.98 11.58
N LEU A 55 -2.25 -9.84 10.69
CA LEU A 55 -3.10 -10.46 9.68
C LEU A 55 -4.02 -11.51 10.35
N VAL A 56 -5.33 -11.31 10.28
CA VAL A 56 -6.35 -12.24 10.77
C VAL A 56 -6.71 -13.26 9.69
N THR A 57 -7.01 -12.79 8.49
CA THR A 57 -7.29 -13.65 7.33
C THR A 57 -7.05 -12.94 6.00
N ARG A 58 -6.74 -13.75 4.98
CA ARG A 58 -6.72 -13.35 3.58
C ARG A 58 -7.37 -14.45 2.76
N ARG A 59 -8.44 -14.12 2.06
CA ARG A 59 -9.13 -15.08 1.21
C ARG A 59 -9.58 -14.45 -0.09
N SER A 60 -9.45 -15.22 -1.17
CA SER A 60 -10.11 -14.91 -2.42
C SER A 60 -11.52 -15.51 -2.38
N VAL A 61 -12.53 -14.68 -2.55
CA VAL A 61 -13.95 -15.05 -2.52
C VAL A 61 -14.59 -14.91 -3.89
N ARG A 62 -15.56 -15.75 -4.18
CA ARG A 62 -16.39 -15.60 -5.39
C ARG A 62 -17.36 -14.44 -5.15
N ILE A 63 -17.52 -13.58 -6.14
CA ILE A 63 -18.49 -12.50 -6.10
C ILE A 63 -19.56 -12.66 -7.18
N GLU A 64 -20.78 -12.25 -6.84
CA GLU A 64 -21.90 -12.15 -7.76
C GLU A 64 -22.11 -10.69 -8.19
N ARG A 65 -22.92 -10.51 -9.21
CA ARG A 65 -23.24 -9.15 -9.66
C ARG A 65 -24.05 -8.42 -8.61
N GLY A 66 -23.49 -7.39 -8.05
CA GLY A 66 -24.14 -6.55 -7.05
C GLY A 66 -23.72 -6.82 -5.62
N ASP A 67 -22.83 -7.80 -5.37
CA ASP A 67 -22.25 -7.99 -4.05
C ASP A 67 -21.58 -6.73 -3.53
N THR A 68 -21.79 -6.48 -2.26
CA THR A 68 -21.23 -5.34 -1.55
C THR A 68 -19.97 -5.73 -0.77
N ALA A 69 -19.23 -4.73 -0.28
CA ALA A 69 -18.10 -4.98 0.61
C ALA A 69 -18.52 -5.74 1.87
N LEU A 70 -19.74 -5.52 2.36
CA LEU A 70 -20.32 -6.27 3.48
C LEU A 70 -20.62 -7.73 3.11
N ASP A 71 -21.18 -7.98 1.91
CA ASP A 71 -21.48 -9.33 1.46
C ASP A 71 -20.21 -10.18 1.34
N VAL A 72 -19.13 -9.61 0.76
CA VAL A 72 -17.87 -10.35 0.62
C VAL A 72 -17.15 -10.56 1.95
N LEU A 73 -17.28 -9.63 2.91
CA LEU A 73 -16.77 -9.81 4.26
C LEU A 73 -17.49 -10.97 4.96
N SER A 74 -18.82 -11.03 4.83
CA SER A 74 -19.66 -12.06 5.44
C SER A 74 -19.40 -13.48 4.92
N GLN A 75 -18.70 -13.62 3.76
CA GLN A 75 -18.26 -14.93 3.27
C GLN A 75 -17.05 -15.48 4.03
N VAL A 76 -16.31 -14.64 4.75
CA VAL A 76 -15.05 -15.03 5.40
C VAL A 76 -15.04 -14.82 6.91
N ALA A 77 -16.04 -14.12 7.45
CA ALA A 77 -16.11 -13.75 8.85
C ALA A 77 -17.55 -13.69 9.36
N ASP A 78 -17.74 -13.90 10.66
CA ASP A 78 -19.00 -13.60 11.36
C ASP A 78 -19.10 -12.10 11.59
N VAL A 79 -20.11 -11.45 11.01
CA VAL A 79 -20.28 -9.99 11.05
C VAL A 79 -21.53 -9.63 11.81
N ARG A 80 -21.38 -8.77 12.82
CA ARG A 80 -22.50 -8.17 13.55
C ARG A 80 -22.58 -6.69 13.24
N LEU A 81 -23.77 -6.25 12.87
CA LEU A 81 -24.03 -4.84 12.60
C LEU A 81 -24.62 -4.15 13.83
N ALA A 82 -24.28 -2.87 13.99
CA ALA A 82 -24.97 -1.97 14.90
C ALA A 82 -26.33 -1.56 14.31
N PRO A 83 -27.24 -0.99 15.14
CA PRO A 83 -28.57 -0.56 14.68
C PRO A 83 -28.58 0.46 13.54
N ASP A 84 -27.49 1.21 13.38
CA ASP A 84 -27.29 2.18 12.28
C ASP A 84 -26.71 1.54 11.01
N GLY A 85 -26.44 0.23 11.04
CA GLY A 85 -25.89 -0.53 9.93
C GLY A 85 -24.37 -0.44 9.78
N THR A 86 -23.67 0.16 10.74
CA THR A 86 -22.20 0.09 10.82
C THR A 86 -21.76 -1.28 11.35
N ILE A 87 -20.50 -1.67 11.11
CA ILE A 87 -19.97 -2.93 11.64
C ILE A 87 -19.65 -2.76 13.12
N ALA A 88 -20.35 -3.51 13.97
CA ALA A 88 -20.09 -3.54 15.41
C ALA A 88 -19.00 -4.55 15.76
N GLN A 89 -19.02 -5.73 15.14
CA GLN A 89 -18.06 -6.81 15.40
C GLN A 89 -17.78 -7.62 14.15
N VAL A 90 -16.54 -8.14 14.05
CA VAL A 90 -16.15 -9.17 13.10
C VAL A 90 -15.46 -10.28 13.88
N ASN A 91 -15.94 -11.51 13.79
CA ASN A 91 -15.47 -12.67 14.55
C ASN A 91 -15.47 -12.46 16.07
N GLY A 92 -16.41 -11.67 16.57
CA GLY A 92 -16.50 -11.33 18.00
C GLY A 92 -15.53 -10.20 18.44
N GLU A 93 -14.60 -9.78 17.59
CA GLU A 93 -13.73 -8.61 17.83
C GLU A 93 -14.41 -7.34 17.31
N GLY A 94 -14.33 -6.24 18.05
CA GLY A 94 -14.85 -4.98 17.62
C GLY A 94 -15.10 -4.01 18.76
N GLY A 95 -15.11 -2.73 18.43
CA GLY A 95 -15.52 -1.64 19.29
C GLY A 95 -17.01 -1.34 19.12
N GLY A 96 -17.57 -0.60 20.03
CA GLY A 96 -18.95 -0.13 19.95
C GLY A 96 -19.20 0.76 18.73
N ALA A 97 -20.47 1.00 18.44
CA ALA A 97 -20.90 1.89 17.37
C ALA A 97 -20.14 3.23 17.41
N LEU A 98 -19.74 3.74 16.25
CA LEU A 98 -19.00 5.01 16.00
C LEU A 98 -19.64 6.28 16.63
N ARG A 99 -20.59 6.14 17.54
CA ARG A 99 -21.39 7.25 18.08
C ARG A 99 -20.76 8.02 19.22
N THR A 100 -19.67 7.54 19.80
CA THR A 100 -18.97 8.26 20.87
C THR A 100 -17.53 8.42 20.44
N PHE A 101 -17.18 9.61 20.00
CA PHE A 101 -15.81 10.01 19.75
C PHE A 101 -15.02 9.91 21.06
N GLY A 102 -14.07 8.99 21.10
CA GLY A 102 -13.19 8.83 22.25
C GLY A 102 -12.05 7.85 21.93
N PRO A 103 -10.86 8.09 22.49
CA PRO A 103 -9.65 7.35 22.16
C PRO A 103 -9.69 5.84 22.51
N GLU A 104 -10.76 5.40 23.18
CA GLU A 104 -10.88 4.00 23.60
C GLU A 104 -11.70 3.12 22.65
N GLN A 105 -12.22 3.68 21.55
CA GLN A 105 -13.11 2.92 20.69
C GLN A 105 -12.42 2.47 19.41
N ALA A 106 -12.24 1.16 19.29
CA ALA A 106 -11.81 0.53 18.04
C ALA A 106 -12.99 0.38 17.07
N ALA A 107 -12.77 0.69 15.80
CA ALA A 107 -13.75 0.51 14.74
C ALA A 107 -13.14 -0.25 13.55
N TRP A 108 -14.03 -0.86 12.76
CA TRP A 108 -13.64 -1.52 11.52
C TRP A 108 -13.67 -0.54 10.36
N TYR A 109 -12.52 -0.32 9.77
CA TYR A 109 -12.33 0.50 8.57
C TYR A 109 -12.09 -0.40 7.37
N PHE A 110 -12.55 0.00 6.19
CA PHE A 110 -12.23 -0.74 4.99
C PHE A 110 -11.63 0.13 3.91
N ARG A 111 -10.73 -0.51 3.16
CA ARG A 111 -10.08 0.05 1.97
C ARG A 111 -10.44 -0.80 0.77
N VAL A 112 -10.51 -0.15 -0.37
CA VAL A 112 -10.66 -0.80 -1.66
C VAL A 112 -9.40 -0.52 -2.47
N ASP A 113 -8.71 -1.59 -2.86
CA ASP A 113 -7.45 -1.49 -3.60
C ASP A 113 -6.43 -0.54 -2.92
N GLY A 114 -6.39 -0.57 -1.58
CA GLY A 114 -5.47 0.21 -0.75
C GLY A 114 -5.94 1.60 -0.36
N ILE A 115 -7.01 2.13 -0.96
CA ILE A 115 -7.54 3.45 -0.62
C ILE A 115 -8.71 3.32 0.35
N GLU A 116 -8.71 4.13 1.41
CA GLU A 116 -9.79 4.14 2.39
C GLU A 116 -11.11 4.58 1.77
N SER A 117 -12.18 3.87 2.12
CA SER A 117 -13.52 4.12 1.59
C SER A 117 -14.29 5.10 2.49
N LEU A 118 -13.77 6.33 2.64
CA LEU A 118 -14.40 7.36 3.47
C LEU A 118 -15.81 7.70 2.98
N GLY A 119 -16.73 7.79 3.93
CA GLY A 119 -18.12 8.20 3.68
C GLY A 119 -18.96 7.21 2.89
N VAL A 120 -18.41 6.06 2.50
CA VAL A 120 -19.16 5.01 1.82
C VAL A 120 -19.45 3.86 2.79
N ARG A 121 -20.71 3.55 2.98
CA ARG A 121 -21.12 2.41 3.80
C ARG A 121 -20.77 1.09 3.11
N PRO A 122 -20.30 0.07 3.86
CA PRO A 122 -19.94 -1.24 3.30
C PRO A 122 -21.08 -1.93 2.56
N ASP A 123 -22.32 -1.76 3.01
CA ASP A 123 -23.53 -2.28 2.37
C ASP A 123 -23.94 -1.53 1.09
N ARG A 124 -23.24 -0.47 0.74
CA ARG A 124 -23.46 0.35 -0.46
C ARG A 124 -22.33 0.26 -1.48
N PHE A 125 -21.14 -0.13 -1.04
CA PHE A 125 -20.00 -0.28 -1.95
C PHE A 125 -20.12 -1.56 -2.76
N ARG A 126 -20.27 -1.47 -4.08
CA ARG A 126 -20.36 -2.62 -4.99
C ARG A 126 -18.97 -3.10 -5.38
N VAL A 127 -18.65 -4.34 -5.03
CA VAL A 127 -17.36 -4.96 -5.31
C VAL A 127 -17.25 -5.38 -6.77
N GLN A 128 -16.11 -5.06 -7.38
CA GLN A 128 -15.79 -5.46 -8.74
C GLN A 128 -14.82 -6.67 -8.76
N PRO A 129 -14.83 -7.48 -9.82
CA PRO A 129 -13.86 -8.55 -9.98
C PRO A 129 -12.42 -8.04 -9.92
N GLY A 130 -11.58 -8.76 -9.17
CA GLY A 130 -10.17 -8.44 -8.99
C GLY A 130 -9.87 -7.43 -7.88
N GLN A 131 -10.88 -6.75 -7.32
CA GLN A 131 -10.64 -5.82 -6.21
C GLN A 131 -10.18 -6.53 -4.95
N SER A 132 -9.39 -5.81 -4.16
CA SER A 132 -9.07 -6.17 -2.77
C SER A 132 -9.87 -5.30 -1.82
N ILE A 133 -10.57 -5.95 -0.90
CA ILE A 133 -11.32 -5.30 0.16
C ILE A 133 -10.58 -5.60 1.46
N TRP A 134 -9.90 -4.59 1.98
CA TRP A 134 -9.10 -4.73 3.18
C TRP A 134 -9.78 -4.07 4.37
N TRP A 135 -10.08 -4.87 5.39
CA TRP A 135 -10.67 -4.47 6.65
C TRP A 135 -9.60 -4.44 7.74
N ASP A 136 -9.57 -3.36 8.51
CA ASP A 136 -8.65 -3.22 9.64
C ASP A 136 -9.39 -2.73 10.87
N LEU A 137 -9.21 -3.44 11.99
CA LEU A 137 -9.71 -3.00 13.29
C LEU A 137 -8.65 -2.12 13.94
N ARG A 138 -8.99 -0.87 14.16
CA ARG A 138 -8.10 0.07 14.85
C ARG A 138 -8.89 1.06 15.71
N ARG A 139 -8.22 1.65 16.66
CA ARG A 139 -8.73 2.79 17.38
C ARG A 139 -8.81 4.00 16.45
N TYR A 140 -9.71 4.89 16.75
CA TYR A 140 -10.01 6.05 15.90
C TYR A 140 -9.82 7.34 16.69
N ASP A 141 -9.03 8.23 16.13
CA ASP A 141 -9.05 9.65 16.43
C ASP A 141 -9.62 10.40 15.22
N ILE A 142 -10.46 11.42 15.45
CA ILE A 142 -11.07 12.25 14.40
C ILE A 142 -10.04 12.96 13.51
N TYR A 143 -8.80 13.05 13.97
CA TYR A 143 -7.69 13.66 13.23
C TYR A 143 -6.88 12.63 12.42
N GLU A 144 -7.19 11.35 12.57
CA GLU A 144 -6.47 10.30 11.88
C GLU A 144 -7.13 9.97 10.55
N ARG A 145 -6.35 10.08 9.50
CA ARG A 145 -6.71 9.59 8.18
C ARG A 145 -5.67 8.56 7.75
N LEU A 146 -6.13 7.49 7.15
CA LEU A 146 -5.25 6.49 6.52
C LEU A 146 -5.74 6.25 5.10
N PRO A 147 -5.66 7.25 4.21
CA PRO A 147 -6.29 7.16 2.90
C PRO A 147 -5.67 6.08 2.02
N VAL A 148 -4.38 5.77 2.19
CA VAL A 148 -3.66 4.83 1.32
C VAL A 148 -2.83 3.85 2.14
N ALA A 149 -2.82 2.59 1.70
CA ALA A 149 -2.02 1.53 2.29
C ALA A 149 -1.04 0.93 1.26
N VAL A 150 0.21 0.75 1.67
CA VAL A 150 1.27 0.15 0.85
C VAL A 150 1.00 -1.31 0.52
N GLY A 151 0.37 -2.03 1.44
CA GLY A 151 0.26 -3.50 1.41
C GLY A 151 -0.62 -4.08 0.31
N THR A 152 -1.25 -3.26 -0.51
CA THR A 152 -1.98 -3.68 -1.72
C THR A 152 -1.20 -3.43 -3.00
N PHE A 153 0.05 -2.94 -2.90
CA PHE A 153 0.88 -2.68 -4.08
C PHE A 153 0.77 -3.82 -5.11
N PRO A 154 0.65 -3.53 -6.40
CA PRO A 154 0.79 -2.23 -7.08
C PRO A 154 -0.47 -1.34 -7.04
N GLU A 155 -1.56 -1.78 -6.43
CA GLU A 155 -2.70 -0.90 -6.18
C GLU A 155 -2.36 0.15 -5.08
N PRO A 156 -2.90 1.34 -5.15
CA PRO A 156 -3.92 1.86 -6.07
C PRO A 156 -3.37 2.51 -7.34
N LEU A 157 -2.10 2.32 -7.69
CA LEU A 157 -1.47 2.96 -8.84
C LEU A 157 -2.11 2.51 -10.17
N PHE A 158 -2.66 1.29 -10.22
CA PHE A 158 -3.35 0.77 -11.40
C PHE A 158 -4.81 1.21 -11.50
N SER A 159 -5.56 1.09 -10.41
CA SER A 159 -7.02 1.30 -10.44
C SER A 159 -7.42 2.72 -10.06
N GLY A 160 -6.59 3.43 -9.30
CA GLY A 160 -6.94 4.74 -8.76
C GLY A 160 -8.10 4.70 -7.75
N TRP A 161 -8.57 5.88 -7.36
CA TRP A 161 -9.74 6.02 -6.50
C TRP A 161 -11.02 5.68 -7.27
N ARG A 162 -11.82 4.77 -6.73
CA ARG A 162 -13.11 4.32 -7.32
C ARG A 162 -13.00 3.88 -8.78
N SER A 163 -11.87 3.28 -9.14
CA SER A 163 -11.59 2.85 -10.52
C SER A 163 -11.45 4.03 -11.52
N ASP A 164 -10.96 5.16 -11.03
CA ASP A 164 -10.56 6.32 -11.83
C ASP A 164 -9.02 6.43 -11.81
N PRO A 165 -8.31 5.72 -12.71
CA PRO A 165 -6.87 5.71 -12.74
C PRO A 165 -6.35 7.05 -13.26
N ARG A 166 -5.33 7.58 -12.58
CA ARG A 166 -4.59 8.77 -13.03
C ARG A 166 -3.34 8.36 -13.80
N PRO A 167 -2.86 9.18 -14.74
CA PRO A 167 -1.60 8.93 -15.41
C PRO A 167 -0.48 8.76 -14.38
N LEU A 168 0.27 7.66 -14.48
CA LEU A 168 1.38 7.35 -13.57
C LEU A 168 2.63 8.12 -13.97
N ARG A 169 3.34 8.64 -12.98
CA ARG A 169 4.67 9.21 -13.09
C ARG A 169 5.60 8.51 -12.12
N ILE A 170 6.79 8.12 -12.58
CA ILE A 170 7.85 7.59 -11.74
C ILE A 170 8.91 8.69 -11.61
N ALA A 171 9.13 9.18 -10.40
CA ALA A 171 10.17 10.16 -10.11
C ALA A 171 11.28 9.49 -9.29
N HIS A 172 12.55 9.72 -9.64
CA HIS A 172 13.65 9.07 -8.94
C HIS A 172 14.83 10.01 -8.69
N GLY A 173 15.53 9.84 -7.56
CA GLY A 173 16.84 10.42 -7.32
C GLY A 173 17.87 9.86 -8.31
N ALA A 174 19.00 10.57 -8.49
CA ALA A 174 20.00 10.24 -9.52
C ALA A 174 20.51 8.78 -9.41
N ASP A 175 20.72 8.30 -8.18
CA ASP A 175 21.31 6.99 -7.91
C ASP A 175 20.29 5.83 -7.98
N PHE A 176 19.00 6.12 -8.23
CA PHE A 176 17.91 5.12 -8.21
C PHE A 176 17.24 4.90 -9.57
N GLN A 177 17.92 5.28 -10.65
CA GLN A 177 17.42 5.10 -12.00
C GLN A 177 17.13 3.62 -12.32
N GLU A 178 18.03 2.71 -11.95
CA GLU A 178 17.86 1.28 -12.20
C GLU A 178 16.63 0.70 -11.50
N ASP A 179 16.36 1.11 -10.25
CA ASP A 179 15.13 0.71 -9.55
C ASP A 179 13.89 1.28 -10.24
N ALA A 180 13.92 2.55 -10.67
CA ALA A 180 12.81 3.19 -11.40
C ALA A 180 12.51 2.47 -12.72
N GLU A 181 13.54 2.16 -13.50
CA GLU A 181 13.43 1.39 -14.74
C GLU A 181 12.88 -0.02 -14.51
N TYR A 182 13.32 -0.69 -13.45
CA TYR A 182 12.75 -2.00 -13.08
C TYR A 182 11.25 -1.90 -12.83
N PHE A 183 10.78 -0.92 -12.04
CA PHE A 183 9.35 -0.74 -11.77
C PHE A 183 8.59 -0.39 -13.04
N ARG A 184 9.11 0.49 -13.90
CA ARG A 184 8.52 0.80 -15.20
C ARG A 184 8.32 -0.46 -16.05
N ASP A 185 9.40 -1.23 -16.25
CA ASP A 185 9.44 -2.31 -17.24
C ASP A 185 8.80 -3.60 -16.74
N SER A 186 8.86 -3.87 -15.41
CA SER A 186 8.39 -5.13 -14.86
C SER A 186 7.03 -5.04 -14.16
N ILE A 187 6.69 -3.87 -13.61
CA ILE A 187 5.46 -3.71 -12.83
C ILE A 187 4.46 -2.81 -13.57
N PHE A 188 4.91 -1.69 -14.11
CA PHE A 188 4.05 -0.66 -14.67
C PHE A 188 4.09 -0.57 -16.20
N GLU A 189 4.67 -1.55 -16.90
CA GLU A 189 4.80 -1.59 -18.36
C GLU A 189 3.49 -1.19 -19.09
N ARG A 190 2.35 -1.68 -18.60
CA ARG A 190 1.03 -1.41 -19.21
C ARG A 190 0.51 0.01 -19.00
N LEU A 191 1.03 0.75 -18.03
CA LEU A 191 0.61 2.11 -17.73
C LEU A 191 1.42 3.15 -18.48
N ASP A 192 2.52 2.74 -19.14
CA ASP A 192 3.45 3.59 -19.89
C ASP A 192 3.81 4.88 -19.10
N PRO A 193 4.41 4.75 -17.89
CA PRO A 193 4.63 5.87 -17.02
C PRO A 193 5.72 6.80 -17.53
N ASP A 194 5.55 8.10 -17.32
CA ASP A 194 6.63 9.06 -17.46
C ASP A 194 7.71 8.79 -16.39
N VAL A 195 8.96 8.53 -16.77
CA VAL A 195 10.09 8.39 -15.86
C VAL A 195 10.93 9.66 -15.88
N VAL A 196 11.14 10.26 -14.69
CA VAL A 196 11.86 11.53 -14.56
C VAL A 196 12.86 11.48 -13.43
N SER A 197 14.03 12.08 -13.62
CA SER A 197 15.00 12.29 -12.54
C SER A 197 14.60 13.50 -11.71
N ILE A 198 14.67 13.36 -10.38
CA ILE A 198 14.60 14.48 -9.45
C ILE A 198 16.03 15.02 -9.36
N ALA A 199 16.42 15.89 -10.29
CA ALA A 199 17.79 16.39 -10.33
C ALA A 199 18.06 17.32 -9.14
N GLY A 200 19.05 16.97 -8.34
CA GLY A 200 19.63 17.82 -7.30
C GLY A 200 20.59 18.91 -7.83
N ASP A 201 20.54 19.28 -9.10
CA ASP A 201 21.29 20.41 -9.66
C ASP A 201 20.56 20.88 -10.93
N GLY A 202 19.92 22.04 -10.86
CA GLY A 202 19.55 23.03 -11.87
C GLY A 202 19.47 22.64 -13.36
N GLY A 203 18.94 21.46 -13.70
CA GLY A 203 18.85 21.03 -15.07
C GLY A 203 17.54 20.32 -15.37
N VAL A 204 16.52 21.08 -15.76
CA VAL A 204 15.36 20.52 -16.44
C VAL A 204 15.83 19.97 -17.79
N ALA A 205 15.98 18.65 -17.90
CA ALA A 205 16.03 18.00 -19.19
C ALA A 205 14.62 18.13 -19.79
N GLY A 206 14.37 19.22 -20.50
CA GLY A 206 13.15 19.47 -21.22
C GLY A 206 13.02 18.46 -22.33
N ILE A 207 11.98 17.62 -22.26
CA ILE A 207 11.41 16.99 -23.45
C ILE A 207 10.42 18.01 -24.00
N GLY A 208 10.75 18.50 -25.22
CA GLY A 208 9.98 19.49 -25.94
C GLY A 208 8.54 19.09 -26.12
N GLY A 209 7.67 19.89 -25.56
CA GLY A 209 6.29 20.10 -25.94
C GLY A 209 6.15 21.60 -26.10
N GLU A 210 6.27 22.08 -27.33
CA GLU A 210 5.89 23.44 -27.70
C GLU A 210 4.41 23.61 -27.40
N ASP A 211 4.10 24.38 -26.35
CA ASP A 211 2.96 25.27 -26.23
C ASP A 211 2.66 25.54 -24.74
N ALA A 212 3.29 26.61 -24.21
CA ALA A 212 2.70 27.47 -23.19
C ALA A 212 3.66 28.62 -22.91
N GLY A 213 3.48 29.74 -23.58
CA GLY A 213 4.09 31.01 -23.21
C GLY A 213 3.52 31.49 -21.88
N GLY A 214 4.37 31.48 -20.88
CA GLY A 214 4.10 32.04 -19.56
C GLY A 214 5.39 32.01 -18.76
N ALA A 215 6.13 33.14 -18.80
CA ALA A 215 7.29 33.33 -17.91
C ALA A 215 6.81 33.35 -16.47
N SER A 216 7.07 32.28 -15.72
CA SER A 216 7.04 32.29 -14.26
C SER A 216 8.46 32.08 -13.77
N ASP A 217 8.97 33.11 -13.13
CA ASP A 217 10.21 33.16 -12.37
C ASP A 217 10.01 32.38 -11.05
N GLU A 218 9.63 31.12 -11.18
CA GLU A 218 9.40 30.19 -10.08
C GLU A 218 10.70 29.39 -9.93
N THR A 219 11.38 29.58 -8.82
CA THR A 219 12.55 28.82 -8.39
C THR A 219 12.30 27.34 -8.65
N ASP A 220 13.06 26.74 -9.60
CA ASP A 220 13.01 25.33 -9.98
C ASP A 220 13.43 24.43 -8.82
N LEU A 221 12.58 24.33 -7.80
CA LEU A 221 12.72 23.27 -6.80
C LEU A 221 12.40 21.93 -7.47
N PRO A 222 13.18 20.90 -7.20
CA PRO A 222 12.90 19.57 -7.74
C PRO A 222 11.53 19.08 -7.24
N VAL A 223 10.57 18.98 -8.14
CA VAL A 223 9.20 18.56 -7.79
C VAL A 223 9.10 17.06 -7.98
N ALA A 224 9.13 16.30 -6.88
CA ALA A 224 8.90 14.87 -6.87
C ALA A 224 7.40 14.56 -7.07
N VAL A 225 6.52 15.34 -6.46
CA VAL A 225 5.06 15.19 -6.57
C VAL A 225 4.50 16.13 -7.64
N ARG A 226 3.82 15.58 -8.64
CA ARG A 226 3.08 16.35 -9.63
C ARG A 226 1.57 16.20 -9.40
N LEU A 227 0.89 17.32 -9.17
CA LEU A 227 -0.54 17.33 -8.94
C LEU A 227 -1.33 16.76 -10.14
N GLY A 228 -2.43 16.08 -9.87
CA GLY A 228 -3.28 15.47 -10.89
C GLY A 228 -2.75 14.16 -11.46
N ARG A 229 -1.62 13.64 -10.96
CA ARG A 229 -1.04 12.36 -11.35
C ARG A 229 -0.97 11.39 -10.18
N ALA A 230 -0.84 10.09 -10.46
CA ALA A 230 -0.34 9.12 -9.50
C ALA A 230 1.19 9.19 -9.53
N ASN A 231 1.82 9.44 -8.40
CA ASN A 231 3.27 9.58 -8.33
C ASN A 231 3.85 8.37 -7.58
N PHE A 232 4.76 7.65 -8.25
CA PHE A 232 5.62 6.64 -7.66
C PHE A 232 7.02 7.22 -7.55
N ILE A 233 7.54 7.35 -6.33
CA ILE A 233 8.72 8.17 -6.04
C ILE A 233 9.77 7.31 -5.37
N ILE A 234 11.02 7.34 -5.87
CA ILE A 234 12.14 6.57 -5.35
C ILE A 234 13.31 7.50 -5.07
N GLY A 235 13.80 7.55 -3.83
CA GLY A 235 14.95 8.40 -3.51
C GLY A 235 15.28 8.46 -2.03
N ARG A 236 16.45 9.01 -1.69
CA ARG A 236 16.81 9.28 -0.31
C ARG A 236 15.91 10.34 0.30
N TRP A 237 15.58 10.16 1.55
CA TRP A 237 14.76 11.14 2.26
C TRP A 237 15.41 12.53 2.28
N GLU A 238 16.72 12.60 2.37
CA GLU A 238 17.45 13.86 2.34
C GLU A 238 17.19 14.69 1.08
N GLU A 239 16.99 14.03 -0.06
CA GLU A 239 16.64 14.65 -1.33
C GLU A 239 15.13 14.90 -1.44
N LEU A 240 14.33 13.89 -1.11
CA LEU A 240 12.88 13.93 -1.25
C LEU A 240 12.21 14.98 -0.36
N ARG A 241 12.76 15.24 0.82
CA ARG A 241 12.25 16.29 1.74
C ARG A 241 12.37 17.72 1.22
N LEU A 242 13.06 17.92 0.10
CA LEU A 242 13.11 19.22 -0.58
C LEU A 242 11.80 19.50 -1.36
N ASP A 243 11.03 18.46 -1.67
CA ASP A 243 9.66 18.63 -2.18
C ASP A 243 8.74 19.05 -1.04
N PRO A 244 8.07 20.22 -1.13
CA PRO A 244 7.25 20.73 -0.03
C PRO A 244 6.05 19.83 0.30
N ASN A 245 5.48 19.12 -0.68
CA ASN A 245 4.36 18.21 -0.42
C ASN A 245 4.82 16.99 0.38
N LEU A 246 5.98 16.38 0.02
CA LEU A 246 6.51 15.23 0.75
C LEU A 246 6.96 15.61 2.16
N LEU A 247 7.56 16.80 2.30
CA LEU A 247 7.95 17.31 3.60
C LEU A 247 6.72 17.53 4.50
N ASP A 248 5.68 18.17 3.99
CA ASP A 248 4.45 18.45 4.71
C ASP A 248 3.76 17.16 5.16
N ILE A 249 3.61 16.18 4.25
CA ILE A 249 3.06 14.86 4.56
C ILE A 249 3.85 14.19 5.70
N ASN A 250 5.17 14.26 5.66
CA ASN A 250 6.00 13.62 6.68
C ASN A 250 5.97 14.37 8.03
N LEU A 251 5.92 15.71 8.02
CA LEU A 251 5.88 16.51 9.24
C LEU A 251 4.53 16.42 9.96
N ASP A 252 3.44 16.39 9.20
CA ASP A 252 2.09 16.21 9.75
C ASP A 252 1.57 14.78 9.48
N SER A 253 2.42 13.80 9.79
CA SER A 253 2.20 12.38 9.54
C SER A 253 0.83 11.88 10.02
N ARG A 254 0.35 12.41 11.15
CA ARG A 254 -0.95 12.08 11.71
C ARG A 254 -2.12 12.52 10.83
N PHE A 255 -2.07 13.75 10.32
CA PHE A 255 -3.12 14.27 9.42
C PHE A 255 -3.19 13.47 8.12
N TYR A 256 -2.03 13.13 7.55
CA TYR A 256 -1.94 12.36 6.31
C TYR A 256 -2.04 10.84 6.51
N GLY A 257 -2.16 10.38 7.75
CA GLY A 257 -2.35 8.97 8.09
C GLY A 257 -1.11 8.11 7.94
N LEU A 258 0.08 8.69 8.02
CA LEU A 258 1.32 7.92 8.04
C LEU A 258 1.53 7.29 9.42
N THR A 259 1.51 5.96 9.47
CA THR A 259 1.85 5.21 10.69
C THR A 259 3.36 5.09 10.92
N THR A 260 4.15 5.36 9.90
CA THR A 260 5.62 5.31 9.93
C THR A 260 6.17 6.41 9.05
N PHE A 261 7.12 7.19 9.57
CA PHE A 261 7.67 8.37 8.91
C PHE A 261 9.14 8.58 9.32
N ILE A 262 9.81 9.60 8.77
CA ILE A 262 11.21 9.88 9.06
C ILE A 262 11.33 11.12 9.94
N ALA A 263 11.91 10.98 11.13
CA ALA A 263 12.23 12.04 12.06
C ALA A 263 13.75 12.29 12.07
N GLY A 264 14.19 13.36 11.40
CA GLY A 264 15.61 13.64 11.22
C GLY A 264 16.30 12.55 10.38
N THR A 265 17.13 11.73 11.02
CA THR A 265 17.87 10.60 10.41
C THR A 265 17.36 9.24 10.91
N THR A 266 16.18 9.19 11.49
CA THR A 266 15.63 7.98 12.10
C THR A 266 14.25 7.68 11.53
N ILE A 267 13.95 6.42 11.27
CA ILE A 267 12.61 5.96 10.94
C ILE A 267 11.88 5.70 12.25
N VAL A 268 10.71 6.33 12.41
CA VAL A 268 9.87 6.21 13.60
C VAL A 268 8.51 5.67 13.23
N ARG A 269 7.92 4.90 14.12
CA ARG A 269 6.57 4.37 13.99
C ARG A 269 5.69 4.93 15.09
N GLN A 270 4.51 5.38 14.71
CA GLN A 270 3.44 5.71 15.66
C GLN A 270 2.72 4.43 16.08
N ASP A 271 2.25 4.38 17.31
CA ASP A 271 1.35 3.32 17.72
C ASP A 271 -0.02 3.49 17.03
N PRO A 272 -0.91 2.48 17.12
CA PRO A 272 -2.24 2.57 16.50
C PRO A 272 -3.11 3.72 17.03
N ASP A 273 -2.78 4.23 18.22
CA ASP A 273 -3.50 5.34 18.85
C ASP A 273 -2.86 6.69 18.51
N MET A 274 -1.77 6.70 17.75
CA MET A 274 -0.98 7.90 17.38
C MET A 274 -0.46 8.70 18.61
N GLU A 275 -0.43 8.09 19.78
CA GLU A 275 -0.01 8.74 21.03
C GLU A 275 1.50 8.67 21.26
N PHE A 276 2.13 7.55 20.84
CA PHE A 276 3.54 7.29 21.04
C PHE A 276 4.28 7.06 19.75
N THR A 277 5.55 7.43 19.74
CA THR A 277 6.46 7.09 18.65
C THR A 277 7.51 6.12 19.14
N GLU A 278 7.77 5.10 18.34
CA GLU A 278 8.84 4.13 18.54
C GLU A 278 9.92 4.34 17.51
N GLU A 279 11.16 4.49 17.94
CA GLU A 279 12.32 4.55 17.06
C GLU A 279 12.64 3.14 16.55
N LEU A 280 12.62 2.96 15.24
CA LEU A 280 12.97 1.70 14.57
C LEU A 280 14.47 1.69 14.26
N ARG A 281 15.29 1.33 15.25
CA ARG A 281 16.76 1.50 15.23
C ARG A 281 17.47 0.80 14.08
N ASP A 282 16.93 -0.33 13.63
CA ASP A 282 17.52 -1.13 12.56
C ASP A 282 16.91 -0.79 11.18
N ALA A 283 15.96 0.15 11.13
CA ALA A 283 15.32 0.54 9.89
C ALA A 283 16.22 1.50 9.10
N GLU A 284 16.48 1.15 7.85
CA GLU A 284 17.22 2.03 6.91
C GLU A 284 16.34 2.44 5.73
N GLY A 285 15.33 1.63 5.37
CA GLY A 285 14.40 1.88 4.28
C GLY A 285 12.95 1.94 4.73
N LEU A 286 12.14 2.70 3.98
CA LEU A 286 10.74 2.92 4.26
C LEU A 286 9.93 3.01 2.97
N VAL A 287 8.79 2.32 2.93
CA VAL A 287 7.77 2.50 1.91
C VAL A 287 6.51 3.03 2.57
N TRP A 288 5.98 4.12 2.06
CA TRP A 288 4.73 4.71 2.52
C TRP A 288 3.91 5.27 1.36
N ALA A 289 2.63 5.49 1.59
CA ALA A 289 1.76 6.11 0.60
C ALA A 289 0.77 7.04 1.30
N ALA A 290 0.50 8.18 0.67
CA ALA A 290 -0.47 9.17 1.13
C ALA A 290 -1.02 9.95 -0.07
N THR A 291 -2.03 10.77 0.20
CA THR A 291 -2.50 11.80 -0.73
C THR A 291 -2.09 13.17 -0.22
N THR A 292 -1.84 14.12 -1.12
CA THR A 292 -1.30 15.45 -0.77
C THR A 292 -2.24 16.33 0.05
N ASP A 293 -3.50 15.99 0.11
CA ASP A 293 -4.55 16.70 0.86
C ASP A 293 -5.19 15.85 1.96
N GLY A 294 -4.68 14.62 2.15
CA GLY A 294 -5.23 13.67 3.11
C GLY A 294 -6.60 13.09 2.71
N GLU A 295 -7.13 13.41 1.53
CA GLU A 295 -8.40 12.88 1.03
C GLU A 295 -8.17 11.71 0.06
N PRO A 296 -9.09 10.73 0.01
CA PRO A 296 -8.93 9.55 -0.85
C PRO A 296 -8.81 9.83 -2.35
N ASP A 297 -9.35 10.95 -2.81
CA ASP A 297 -9.31 11.41 -4.20
C ASP A 297 -8.21 12.46 -4.46
N GLY A 298 -7.39 12.75 -3.46
CA GLY A 298 -6.23 13.62 -3.57
C GLY A 298 -5.15 13.09 -4.53
N THR A 299 -4.11 13.86 -4.73
CA THR A 299 -2.96 13.43 -5.53
C THR A 299 -2.17 12.37 -4.78
N LEU A 300 -2.07 11.18 -5.35
CA LEU A 300 -1.36 10.06 -4.75
C LEU A 300 0.15 10.26 -4.81
N ALA A 301 0.82 10.12 -3.67
CA ALA A 301 2.25 9.93 -3.51
C ALA A 301 2.52 8.54 -2.92
N PHE A 302 3.14 7.67 -3.69
CA PHE A 302 3.62 6.35 -3.26
C PHE A 302 5.14 6.40 -3.23
N VAL A 303 5.73 6.32 -2.04
CA VAL A 303 7.13 6.68 -1.82
C VAL A 303 7.94 5.48 -1.33
N VAL A 304 9.03 5.22 -2.03
CA VAL A 304 10.09 4.28 -1.67
C VAL A 304 11.31 5.11 -1.28
N THR A 305 11.67 5.11 -0.02
CA THR A 305 12.71 6.00 0.51
C THR A 305 13.58 5.31 1.55
N GLY A 306 14.60 5.99 2.02
CA GLY A 306 15.49 5.52 3.06
C GLY A 306 16.37 6.64 3.60
N ILE A 307 17.03 6.36 4.73
CA ILE A 307 18.04 7.27 5.32
C ILE A 307 19.42 7.09 4.68
N THR A 308 19.62 5.96 3.98
CA THR A 308 20.82 5.62 3.21
C THR A 308 20.43 5.14 1.83
N ASP A 309 21.36 5.08 0.88
CA ASP A 309 21.12 4.53 -0.48
C ASP A 309 20.77 3.04 -0.40
N GLU A 310 21.50 2.29 0.45
CA GLU A 310 21.23 0.89 0.70
C GLU A 310 19.83 0.67 1.28
N GLY A 311 19.36 1.58 2.14
CA GLY A 311 18.00 1.58 2.68
C GLY A 311 16.95 1.77 1.60
N VAL A 312 17.15 2.68 0.64
CA VAL A 312 16.24 2.86 -0.50
C VAL A 312 16.18 1.61 -1.36
N HIS A 313 17.34 1.05 -1.74
CA HIS A 313 17.40 -0.21 -2.51
C HIS A 313 16.75 -1.38 -1.74
N ALA A 314 16.92 -1.43 -0.41
CA ALA A 314 16.28 -2.44 0.44
C ALA A 314 14.76 -2.30 0.44
N ALA A 315 14.24 -1.08 0.54
CA ALA A 315 12.80 -0.79 0.46
C ALA A 315 12.23 -1.16 -0.92
N ALA A 316 12.92 -0.81 -2.01
CA ALA A 316 12.55 -1.19 -3.36
C ALA A 316 12.51 -2.73 -3.54
N ARG A 317 13.53 -3.46 -3.03
CA ARG A 317 13.55 -4.93 -3.04
C ARG A 317 12.39 -5.53 -2.24
N ALA A 318 12.12 -5.00 -1.04
CA ALA A 318 11.02 -5.48 -0.21
C ALA A 318 9.66 -5.29 -0.87
N LEU A 319 9.47 -4.14 -1.54
CA LEU A 319 8.23 -3.85 -2.25
C LEU A 319 8.00 -4.82 -3.43
N ARG A 320 9.01 -4.99 -4.31
CA ARG A 320 8.90 -5.91 -5.48
C ARG A 320 8.84 -7.39 -5.10
N SER A 321 9.40 -7.80 -3.97
CA SER A 321 9.27 -9.18 -3.47
C SER A 321 7.93 -9.46 -2.79
N GLY A 322 7.10 -8.44 -2.56
CA GLY A 322 5.85 -8.55 -1.82
C GLY A 322 6.02 -8.63 -0.30
N ALA A 323 7.22 -8.38 0.24
CA ALA A 323 7.44 -8.38 1.69
C ALA A 323 6.62 -7.32 2.42
N CYS A 324 6.30 -6.22 1.73
CA CYS A 324 5.45 -5.14 2.26
C CYS A 324 3.94 -5.42 2.19
N GLN A 325 3.50 -6.61 1.77
CA GLN A 325 2.07 -6.95 1.71
C GLN A 325 1.44 -6.89 3.10
N PHE A 326 0.24 -6.30 3.19
CA PHE A 326 -0.59 -6.15 4.40
C PHE A 326 -0.08 -5.14 5.42
N TYR A 327 0.88 -4.30 5.08
CA TYR A 327 1.30 -3.18 5.91
C TYR A 327 0.69 -1.86 5.41
N LEU A 328 0.38 -0.97 6.33
CA LEU A 328 -0.05 0.41 5.99
C LEU A 328 1.14 1.22 5.50
N ALA A 329 2.29 1.08 6.17
CA ALA A 329 3.60 1.50 5.75
C ALA A 329 4.60 0.38 6.08
N CYS A 330 5.74 0.31 5.41
CA CYS A 330 6.66 -0.82 5.49
C CYS A 330 8.09 -0.32 5.73
N ALA A 331 8.56 -0.42 6.98
CA ALA A 331 9.95 -0.17 7.34
C ALA A 331 10.79 -1.45 7.17
N VAL A 332 12.00 -1.30 6.67
CA VAL A 332 12.90 -2.43 6.39
C VAL A 332 14.32 -2.14 6.86
N ASP A 333 15.03 -3.21 7.24
CA ASP A 333 16.46 -3.17 7.49
C ASP A 333 17.25 -3.12 6.16
N ARG A 334 18.58 -3.02 6.25
CA ARG A 334 19.49 -3.00 5.10
C ARG A 334 19.34 -4.22 4.19
N ASP A 335 18.99 -5.38 4.74
CA ASP A 335 18.79 -6.61 3.98
C ASP A 335 17.42 -6.68 3.28
N GLY A 336 16.52 -5.75 3.57
CA GLY A 336 15.15 -5.72 3.06
C GLY A 336 14.17 -6.56 3.88
N ARG A 337 14.53 -6.93 5.11
CA ARG A 337 13.60 -7.60 6.03
C ARG A 337 12.70 -6.56 6.68
N VAL A 338 11.41 -6.86 6.69
CA VAL A 338 10.41 -5.96 7.31
C VAL A 338 10.58 -5.94 8.82
N ILE A 339 10.70 -4.75 9.37
CA ILE A 339 10.73 -4.48 10.82
C ILE A 339 9.28 -4.38 11.31
N ARG A 340 8.95 -5.29 12.23
CA ARG A 340 7.59 -5.44 12.77
C ARG A 340 7.43 -4.72 14.09
#